data_f9d87adc44f1d2770047b41bbaf24d1c
#
_entry.id   f9d87adc44f1d2770047b41bbaf24d1c
#
_cell.length_a   1.000
_cell.length_b   1.000
_cell.length_c   1.000
_cell.angle_alpha   90.00
_cell.angle_beta   90.00
_cell.angle_gamma   90.00
#
_symmetry.space_group_name_H-M   'P 1'
#
loop_
_entity.id
_entity.type
_entity.pdbx_description
1 polymer ?
#
loop_
_entity_poly.entity_id
_entity_poly.type
_entity_poly.pdbx_seq_one_letter_code
_entity_poly.pdbx_strand_id
1 'polypeptide(L)'
;MRINHGGNTMKTSPYKRQLQAALALTLLACSGLSGCSGGQEQGAANAGSSKAAVASTHTKVATAAPTASGKAKDADKPTATSTATLSPELEAAKKRALATPPPPKPELITVNSDDGAIATAKYWVQLHYYIYTTGKVDEYKALCPGNGDTATKPVKHATENYVNGVWNDPVTITFTKAFRRSDFKDNVVVQVNFERESVNQYDSNGKVTYREKQSRWAGVKLEYNGSQWIVIEAVNRES
;
A
#
# COMPACT_ATOMS: atom_id res chain seq x y z
N MET A 1 -11.63 -14.38 52.68
CA MET A 1 -10.64 -13.98 51.66
C MET A 1 -11.37 -13.89 50.32
N ARG A 2 -11.74 -12.68 49.86
CA ARG A 2 -12.53 -12.48 48.61
C ARG A 2 -11.60 -11.92 47.56
N ILE A 3 -11.41 -12.64 46.47
CA ILE A 3 -10.63 -12.23 45.34
C ILE A 3 -11.52 -11.46 44.38
N ASN A 4 -11.23 -10.16 44.20
CA ASN A 4 -11.97 -9.25 43.33
C ASN A 4 -11.35 -9.34 41.90
N HIS A 5 -12.08 -9.91 40.95
CA HIS A 5 -11.72 -9.91 39.55
C HIS A 5 -12.19 -8.58 38.92
N GLY A 6 -11.29 -7.62 38.82
CA GLY A 6 -11.52 -6.39 38.08
C GLY A 6 -11.51 -6.67 36.57
N GLY A 7 -12.71 -6.71 35.97
CA GLY A 7 -12.83 -6.76 34.51
C GLY A 7 -12.36 -5.46 33.86
N ASN A 8 -11.28 -5.55 33.09
CA ASN A 8 -10.72 -4.42 32.33
C ASN A 8 -11.53 -4.26 31.04
N THR A 9 -12.62 -3.50 31.11
CA THR A 9 -13.37 -3.08 29.92
C THR A 9 -12.53 -2.06 29.15
N MET A 10 -11.91 -2.47 28.04
CA MET A 10 -11.28 -1.56 27.08
C MET A 10 -12.30 -0.53 26.60
N LYS A 11 -12.19 0.69 27.12
CA LYS A 11 -12.93 1.84 26.61
C LYS A 11 -12.44 2.11 25.19
N THR A 12 -13.20 1.69 24.19
CA THR A 12 -12.97 2.09 22.80
C THR A 12 -13.09 3.61 22.72
N SER A 13 -12.01 4.27 22.31
CA SER A 13 -11.96 5.74 22.19
C SER A 13 -13.11 6.22 21.30
N PRO A 14 -13.91 7.19 21.74
CA PRO A 14 -15.04 7.74 20.97
C PRO A 14 -14.59 8.33 19.62
N TYR A 15 -13.33 8.68 19.50
CA TYR A 15 -12.72 9.21 18.30
C TYR A 15 -12.70 8.22 17.11
N LYS A 16 -12.49 6.92 17.34
CA LYS A 16 -12.53 5.91 16.26
C LYS A 16 -13.87 5.91 15.53
N ARG A 17 -14.96 6.16 16.26
CA ARG A 17 -16.31 6.24 15.68
C ARG A 17 -16.53 7.53 14.89
N GLN A 18 -15.99 8.67 15.36
CA GLN A 18 -16.13 9.94 14.65
C GLN A 18 -15.34 9.99 13.35
N LEU A 19 -14.09 9.48 13.34
CA LEU A 19 -13.29 9.43 12.12
C LEU A 19 -13.96 8.56 11.04
N GLN A 20 -14.52 7.42 11.46
CA GLN A 20 -15.23 6.51 10.56
C GLN A 20 -16.56 7.07 10.05
N ALA A 21 -17.32 7.78 10.89
CA ALA A 21 -18.60 8.37 10.51
C ALA A 21 -18.43 9.57 9.58
N ALA A 22 -17.48 10.48 9.85
CA ALA A 22 -17.26 11.66 9.02
C ALA A 22 -16.70 11.30 7.63
N LEU A 23 -15.93 10.22 7.52
CA LEU A 23 -15.39 9.74 6.25
C LEU A 23 -16.43 8.99 5.40
N ALA A 24 -17.46 8.39 6.02
CA ALA A 24 -18.54 7.72 5.30
C ALA A 24 -19.55 8.71 4.68
N LEU A 25 -19.80 9.87 5.30
CA LEU A 25 -20.75 10.86 4.79
C LEU A 25 -20.24 11.61 3.53
N THR A 26 -18.93 11.70 3.33
CA THR A 26 -18.38 12.40 2.16
C THR A 26 -18.48 11.60 0.85
N LEU A 27 -18.74 10.31 0.92
CA LEU A 27 -18.92 9.45 -0.27
C LEU A 27 -20.30 9.59 -0.93
N LEU A 28 -21.31 10.10 -0.22
CA LEU A 28 -22.67 10.26 -0.77
C LEU A 28 -22.90 11.62 -1.49
N ALA A 29 -22.00 12.59 -1.35
CA ALA A 29 -22.19 13.92 -1.91
C ALA A 29 -21.66 14.11 -3.35
N CYS A 30 -20.98 13.13 -3.94
CA CYS A 30 -20.42 13.21 -5.29
C CYS A 30 -21.23 12.48 -6.39
N SER A 31 -22.42 11.96 -6.07
CA SER A 31 -23.27 11.25 -7.02
C SER A 31 -24.48 12.08 -7.44
N GLY A 32 -24.26 13.21 -8.09
CA GLY A 32 -25.39 13.97 -8.60
C GLY A 32 -25.01 15.31 -9.19
N LEU A 33 -24.60 15.33 -10.45
CA LEU A 33 -24.82 16.42 -11.40
C LEU A 33 -24.34 15.94 -12.79
N SER A 34 -25.15 15.11 -13.43
CA SER A 34 -25.15 14.94 -14.88
C SER A 34 -26.17 15.94 -15.43
N GLY A 35 -25.70 17.08 -15.86
CA GLY A 35 -26.45 18.07 -16.62
C GLY A 35 -26.07 17.96 -18.08
N CYS A 36 -27.00 17.43 -18.90
CA CYS A 36 -26.99 17.54 -20.34
C CYS A 36 -27.14 18.99 -20.75
N SER A 37 -26.31 19.48 -21.67
CA SER A 37 -26.73 20.49 -22.65
C SER A 37 -25.94 20.29 -23.93
N GLY A 38 -26.70 20.10 -25.01
CA GLY A 38 -26.24 19.88 -26.35
C GLY A 38 -25.69 21.13 -27.04
N GLY A 39 -24.96 20.93 -28.09
CA GLY A 39 -24.45 21.92 -29.02
C GLY A 39 -23.75 21.22 -30.15
N GLN A 40 -24.44 21.15 -31.26
CA GLN A 40 -24.08 20.58 -32.56
C GLN A 40 -23.19 21.61 -33.28
N GLU A 41 -22.07 21.18 -33.92
CA GLU A 41 -21.77 21.61 -35.30
C GLU A 41 -20.57 20.84 -35.90
N GLN A 42 -20.79 20.49 -37.10
CA GLN A 42 -20.13 19.84 -38.19
C GLN A 42 -18.70 20.35 -38.54
N GLY A 43 -17.91 19.44 -39.13
CA GLY A 43 -16.75 19.80 -39.92
C GLY A 43 -15.87 18.61 -40.30
N ALA A 44 -16.24 17.92 -41.34
CA ALA A 44 -15.59 17.23 -42.45
C ALA A 44 -14.12 16.80 -42.41
N ALA A 45 -13.94 15.50 -42.64
CA ALA A 45 -13.07 14.80 -43.60
C ALA A 45 -11.53 15.03 -43.58
N ASN A 46 -10.73 13.99 -43.38
CA ASN A 46 -10.04 13.38 -44.49
C ASN A 46 -9.41 12.01 -44.15
N ALA A 47 -9.40 11.17 -45.16
CA ALA A 47 -9.02 9.78 -45.20
C ALA A 47 -7.49 9.59 -45.17
N GLY A 48 -7.07 8.41 -44.65
CA GLY A 48 -5.69 7.94 -44.78
C GLY A 48 -5.58 6.47 -44.34
N SER A 49 -5.88 5.62 -45.30
CA SER A 49 -5.69 4.17 -45.28
C SER A 49 -4.22 3.78 -45.18
N SER A 50 -3.87 2.82 -44.33
CA SER A 50 -2.85 1.84 -44.67
C SER A 50 -2.98 0.58 -43.78
N LYS A 51 -3.31 -0.45 -44.46
CA LYS A 51 -3.45 -1.84 -44.11
C LYS A 51 -2.05 -2.49 -44.14
N ALA A 52 -1.64 -3.16 -43.09
CA ALA A 52 -0.64 -4.22 -43.21
C ALA A 52 -0.98 -5.33 -42.23
N ALA A 53 -1.48 -6.40 -42.77
CA ALA A 53 -1.61 -7.70 -42.15
C ALA A 53 -0.27 -8.43 -42.28
N VAL A 54 0.20 -9.05 -41.19
CA VAL A 54 1.22 -10.09 -41.29
C VAL A 54 0.79 -11.29 -40.46
N ALA A 55 0.87 -12.42 -41.13
CA ALA A 55 0.28 -13.71 -40.84
C ALA A 55 0.84 -14.44 -39.61
N SER A 56 -0.04 -15.19 -39.02
CA SER A 56 0.25 -16.30 -38.07
C SER A 56 0.99 -17.43 -38.78
N THR A 57 1.99 -17.98 -38.16
CA THR A 57 2.47 -19.33 -38.44
C THR A 57 2.32 -20.21 -37.19
N HIS A 58 1.35 -21.09 -37.26
CA HIS A 58 1.21 -22.24 -36.36
C HIS A 58 2.27 -23.29 -36.74
N THR A 59 3.06 -23.72 -35.79
CA THR A 59 3.79 -24.98 -35.91
C THR A 59 3.28 -25.95 -34.85
N LYS A 60 2.58 -26.94 -35.35
CA LYS A 60 2.07 -28.11 -34.62
C LYS A 60 3.13 -29.20 -34.77
N VAL A 61 3.67 -29.71 -33.68
CA VAL A 61 4.45 -30.95 -33.69
C VAL A 61 3.84 -31.94 -32.68
N ALA A 62 3.69 -33.16 -33.20
CA ALA A 62 2.90 -34.24 -32.65
C ALA A 62 3.60 -35.04 -31.55
N THR A 63 2.77 -35.62 -30.75
CA THR A 63 2.72 -36.87 -29.98
C THR A 63 3.83 -37.89 -30.22
N ALA A 64 4.42 -38.37 -29.09
CA ALA A 64 4.75 -39.80 -28.91
C ALA A 64 4.84 -40.09 -27.41
N ALA A 65 3.97 -40.96 -26.93
CA ALA A 65 4.16 -41.73 -25.71
C ALA A 65 5.01 -42.98 -25.98
N PRO A 66 5.70 -43.49 -25.00
CA PRO A 66 5.54 -44.90 -24.69
C PRO A 66 5.34 -45.20 -23.21
N THR A 67 4.46 -46.13 -22.98
CA THR A 67 4.18 -46.92 -21.80
C THR A 67 5.38 -47.76 -21.40
N ALA A 68 5.74 -47.78 -20.13
CA ALA A 68 6.34 -48.97 -19.49
C ALA A 68 6.16 -48.90 -17.97
N SER A 69 5.52 -49.93 -17.49
CA SER A 69 5.28 -50.34 -16.12
C SER A 69 6.60 -50.71 -15.42
N GLY A 70 6.76 -50.26 -14.16
CA GLY A 70 7.88 -50.69 -13.33
C GLY A 70 7.60 -50.40 -11.84
N LYS A 71 7.10 -51.42 -11.16
CA LYS A 71 6.82 -51.45 -9.71
C LYS A 71 8.12 -51.72 -8.97
N ALA A 72 8.57 -50.86 -8.12
CA ALA A 72 9.56 -51.19 -7.08
C ALA A 72 9.33 -50.30 -5.82
N LYS A 73 9.42 -50.98 -4.71
CA LYS A 73 9.14 -50.64 -3.32
C LYS A 73 10.15 -49.67 -2.68
N ASP A 74 9.63 -48.99 -1.67
CA ASP A 74 10.26 -48.53 -0.41
C ASP A 74 11.68 -47.95 -0.43
N ALA A 75 11.75 -46.66 -0.10
CA ALA A 75 12.69 -46.18 0.91
C ALA A 75 12.19 -44.80 1.40
N ASP A 76 11.85 -44.74 2.67
CA ASP A 76 11.67 -43.52 3.46
C ASP A 76 12.94 -42.67 3.34
N LYS A 77 12.88 -41.64 2.51
CA LYS A 77 13.89 -40.56 2.45
C LYS A 77 13.22 -39.30 2.97
N PRO A 78 13.75 -38.66 4.04
CA PRO A 78 13.19 -37.39 4.47
C PRO A 78 13.23 -36.44 3.28
N THR A 79 12.05 -36.01 2.87
CA THR A 79 11.86 -34.97 1.85
C THR A 79 12.54 -33.72 2.37
N ALA A 80 13.77 -33.48 1.95
CA ALA A 80 14.40 -32.18 2.12
C ALA A 80 13.48 -31.20 1.47
N THR A 81 12.87 -30.33 2.27
CA THR A 81 12.11 -29.18 1.81
C THR A 81 13.07 -28.36 0.95
N SER A 82 12.98 -28.53 -0.36
CA SER A 82 13.74 -27.75 -1.32
C SER A 82 13.31 -26.30 -1.14
N THR A 83 14.09 -25.52 -0.43
CA THR A 83 13.94 -24.06 -0.41
C THR A 83 14.14 -23.61 -1.85
N ALA A 84 13.05 -23.22 -2.51
CA ALA A 84 13.11 -22.77 -3.90
C ALA A 84 14.08 -21.58 -3.96
N THR A 85 15.20 -21.76 -4.63
CA THR A 85 16.19 -20.70 -4.83
C THR A 85 15.63 -19.73 -5.85
N LEU A 86 15.58 -18.43 -5.52
CA LEU A 86 15.18 -17.39 -6.46
C LEU A 86 16.15 -17.37 -7.66
N SER A 87 15.66 -16.94 -8.84
CA SER A 87 16.56 -16.70 -9.97
C SER A 87 17.54 -15.56 -9.63
N PRO A 88 18.74 -15.54 -10.23
CA PRO A 88 19.71 -14.47 -9.99
C PRO A 88 19.14 -13.06 -10.22
N GLU A 89 18.25 -12.91 -11.22
CA GLU A 89 17.59 -11.64 -11.54
C GLU A 89 16.65 -11.21 -10.42
N LEU A 90 15.86 -12.14 -9.85
CA LEU A 90 14.96 -11.88 -8.73
C LEU A 90 15.73 -11.59 -7.44
N GLU A 91 16.84 -12.28 -7.19
CA GLU A 91 17.72 -11.98 -6.05
C GLU A 91 18.30 -10.57 -6.16
N ALA A 92 18.77 -10.19 -7.35
CA ALA A 92 19.27 -8.84 -7.60
C ALA A 92 18.16 -7.78 -7.46
N ALA A 93 16.94 -8.06 -7.92
CA ALA A 93 15.78 -7.18 -7.76
C ALA A 93 15.40 -7.02 -6.28
N LYS A 94 15.34 -8.13 -5.54
CA LYS A 94 15.11 -8.11 -4.08
C LYS A 94 16.16 -7.29 -3.35
N LYS A 95 17.44 -7.49 -3.66
CA LYS A 95 18.52 -6.71 -3.06
C LYS A 95 18.38 -5.21 -3.31
N ARG A 96 18.01 -4.80 -4.55
CA ARG A 96 17.75 -3.39 -4.87
C ARG A 96 16.56 -2.84 -4.10
N ALA A 97 15.45 -3.58 -4.02
CA ALA A 97 14.26 -3.17 -3.28
C ALA A 97 14.57 -2.96 -1.79
N LEU A 98 15.23 -3.93 -1.16
CA LEU A 98 15.61 -3.85 0.26
C LEU A 98 16.66 -2.77 0.55
N ALA A 99 17.44 -2.35 -0.45
CA ALA A 99 18.42 -1.28 -0.37
C ALA A 99 17.81 0.12 -0.62
N THR A 100 16.50 0.21 -0.92
CA THR A 100 15.82 1.49 -1.10
C THR A 100 16.08 2.39 0.12
N PRO A 101 16.54 3.65 -0.10
CA PRO A 101 16.72 4.58 1.01
C PRO A 101 15.37 5.01 1.60
N PRO A 102 15.32 5.41 2.86
CA PRO A 102 14.11 5.98 3.44
C PRO A 102 13.71 7.26 2.70
N PRO A 103 12.42 7.58 2.63
CA PRO A 103 11.97 8.85 2.10
C PRO A 103 12.57 10.00 2.93
N PRO A 104 12.92 11.14 2.31
CA PRO A 104 13.51 12.26 3.03
C PRO A 104 12.54 12.81 4.08
N LYS A 105 13.02 12.94 5.31
CA LYS A 105 12.25 13.54 6.40
C LYS A 105 12.05 15.03 6.09
N PRO A 106 10.79 15.53 6.07
CA PRO A 106 10.55 16.95 5.76
C PRO A 106 11.04 17.88 6.89
N GLU A 107 11.68 18.97 6.54
CA GLU A 107 12.14 19.98 7.52
C GLU A 107 10.96 20.59 8.28
N LEU A 108 9.83 20.79 7.60
CA LEU A 108 8.61 21.35 8.19
C LEU A 108 7.99 20.49 9.30
N ILE A 109 8.45 19.25 9.49
CA ILE A 109 7.93 18.37 10.54
C ILE A 109 8.12 18.97 11.94
N THR A 110 9.11 19.86 12.12
CA THR A 110 9.40 20.55 13.39
C THR A 110 8.66 21.88 13.55
N VAL A 111 7.93 22.33 12.52
CA VAL A 111 7.20 23.60 12.53
C VAL A 111 5.74 23.36 12.91
N ASN A 112 5.29 23.96 14.02
CA ASN A 112 3.91 23.87 14.48
C ASN A 112 3.00 24.76 13.60
N SER A 113 2.67 24.27 12.41
CA SER A 113 1.82 24.94 11.41
C SER A 113 1.02 23.92 10.61
N ASP A 114 0.01 24.40 9.86
CA ASP A 114 -0.75 23.55 8.95
C ASP A 114 0.14 22.94 7.85
N ASP A 115 1.13 23.68 7.35
CA ASP A 115 2.09 23.19 6.37
C ASP A 115 2.98 22.09 6.97
N GLY A 116 3.39 22.24 8.24
CA GLY A 116 4.12 21.21 8.98
C GLY A 116 3.31 19.92 9.15
N ALA A 117 2.03 20.06 9.50
CA ALA A 117 1.12 18.93 9.59
C ALA A 117 0.92 18.24 8.24
N ILE A 118 0.74 19.01 7.15
CA ILE A 118 0.58 18.51 5.78
C ILE A 118 1.85 17.77 5.31
N ALA A 119 3.02 18.36 5.54
CA ALA A 119 4.30 17.72 5.20
C ALA A 119 4.48 16.39 5.94
N THR A 120 4.14 16.35 7.23
CA THR A 120 4.19 15.14 8.06
C THR A 120 3.22 14.06 7.58
N ALA A 121 1.99 14.44 7.20
CA ALA A 121 1.01 13.50 6.67
C ALA A 121 1.47 12.85 5.35
N LYS A 122 2.07 13.64 4.44
CA LYS A 122 2.68 13.11 3.20
C LYS A 122 3.84 12.17 3.51
N TYR A 123 4.70 12.53 4.44
CA TYR A 123 5.82 11.70 4.89
C TYR A 123 5.35 10.37 5.47
N TRP A 124 4.26 10.38 6.27
CA TRP A 124 3.65 9.15 6.78
C TRP A 124 3.19 8.23 5.64
N VAL A 125 2.56 8.77 4.58
CA VAL A 125 2.16 7.97 3.41
C VAL A 125 3.37 7.31 2.77
N GLN A 126 4.47 8.04 2.57
CA GLN A 126 5.69 7.49 1.97
C GLN A 126 6.32 6.40 2.85
N LEU A 127 6.43 6.65 4.16
CA LEU A 127 6.94 5.66 5.12
C LEU A 127 6.07 4.40 5.19
N HIS A 128 4.75 4.55 5.09
CA HIS A 128 3.85 3.42 5.08
C HIS A 128 4.18 2.42 3.96
N TYR A 129 4.48 2.89 2.75
CA TYR A 129 4.88 2.00 1.65
C TYR A 129 6.34 1.55 1.76
N TYR A 130 7.22 2.40 2.26
CA TYR A 130 8.63 2.09 2.47
C TYR A 130 8.85 0.88 3.38
N ILE A 131 8.09 0.78 4.48
CA ILE A 131 8.24 -0.35 5.41
C ILE A 131 7.82 -1.69 4.78
N TYR A 132 6.85 -1.69 3.87
CA TYR A 132 6.45 -2.91 3.14
C TYR A 132 7.44 -3.30 2.03
N THR A 133 8.20 -2.36 1.50
CA THR A 133 9.27 -2.63 0.54
C THR A 133 10.52 -3.17 1.23
N THR A 134 10.92 -2.59 2.35
CA THR A 134 12.23 -2.80 2.96
C THR A 134 12.24 -3.61 4.26
N GLY A 135 11.10 -3.71 4.95
CA GLY A 135 11.01 -4.25 6.31
C GLY A 135 11.61 -3.33 7.40
N LYS A 136 12.18 -2.16 7.03
CA LYS A 136 12.81 -1.22 7.97
C LYS A 136 11.77 -0.32 8.60
N VAL A 137 11.46 -0.52 9.87
CA VAL A 137 10.29 0.06 10.56
C VAL A 137 10.62 1.19 11.55
N ASP A 138 11.90 1.51 11.77
CA ASP A 138 12.31 2.41 12.86
C ASP A 138 11.79 3.84 12.70
N GLU A 139 11.90 4.42 11.50
CA GLU A 139 11.39 5.77 11.24
C GLU A 139 9.86 5.84 11.32
N TYR A 140 9.18 4.77 10.87
CA TYR A 140 7.73 4.68 10.99
C TYR A 140 7.30 4.65 12.47
N LYS A 141 7.99 3.87 13.32
CA LYS A 141 7.75 3.82 14.77
C LYS A 141 8.02 5.16 15.44
N ALA A 142 9.10 5.86 15.04
CA ALA A 142 9.42 7.18 15.57
C ALA A 142 8.36 8.22 15.21
N LEU A 143 7.76 8.11 14.01
CA LEU A 143 6.69 9.00 13.55
C LEU A 143 5.33 8.66 14.18
N CYS A 144 5.08 7.40 14.49
CA CYS A 144 3.85 6.88 15.09
C CYS A 144 4.14 6.29 16.47
N PRO A 145 4.52 7.10 17.47
CA PRO A 145 4.84 6.62 18.82
C PRO A 145 3.54 6.25 19.55
N GLY A 146 3.25 4.98 19.67
CA GLY A 146 2.05 4.54 20.37
C GLY A 146 1.79 3.06 20.20
N ASN A 147 0.66 2.60 20.75
CA ASN A 147 0.23 1.20 20.72
C ASN A 147 -1.09 1.00 19.97
N GLY A 148 -1.60 2.05 19.31
CA GLY A 148 -2.80 1.97 18.47
C GLY A 148 -2.59 1.20 17.17
N ASP A 149 -3.69 0.93 16.47
CA ASP A 149 -3.69 0.18 15.22
C ASP A 149 -2.79 0.78 14.13
N THR A 150 -2.73 2.11 14.06
CA THR A 150 -1.87 2.84 13.11
C THR A 150 -0.39 2.59 13.38
N ALA A 151 0.02 2.53 14.64
CA ALA A 151 1.41 2.31 15.01
C ALA A 151 1.81 0.83 14.91
N THR A 152 0.94 -0.09 15.29
CA THR A 152 1.30 -1.50 15.51
C THR A 152 1.04 -2.41 14.32
N LYS A 153 -0.12 -2.29 13.66
CA LYS A 153 -0.49 -3.21 12.57
C LYS A 153 0.42 -3.14 11.35
N PRO A 154 0.75 -1.95 10.80
CA PRO A 154 1.67 -1.88 9.65
C PRO A 154 3.06 -2.39 9.99
N VAL A 155 3.57 -2.08 11.18
CA VAL A 155 4.87 -2.56 11.66
C VAL A 155 4.90 -4.09 11.75
N LYS A 156 3.87 -4.67 12.38
CA LYS A 156 3.74 -6.13 12.49
C LYS A 156 3.73 -6.78 11.11
N HIS A 157 2.84 -6.33 10.21
CA HIS A 157 2.71 -6.93 8.88
C HIS A 157 3.98 -6.75 8.04
N ALA A 158 4.63 -5.59 8.07
CA ALA A 158 5.89 -5.36 7.35
C ALA A 158 7.00 -6.27 7.86
N THR A 159 7.11 -6.43 9.18
CA THR A 159 8.08 -7.33 9.81
C THR A 159 7.80 -8.79 9.47
N GLU A 160 6.55 -9.24 9.55
CA GLU A 160 6.14 -10.59 9.18
C GLU A 160 6.42 -10.88 7.71
N ASN A 161 6.09 -9.96 6.81
CA ASN A 161 6.40 -10.08 5.38
C ASN A 161 7.90 -10.25 5.17
N TYR A 162 8.72 -9.39 5.78
CA TYR A 162 10.17 -9.46 5.66
C TYR A 162 10.74 -10.80 6.16
N VAL A 163 10.32 -11.26 7.34
CA VAL A 163 10.74 -12.54 7.92
C VAL A 163 10.32 -13.71 7.03
N ASN A 164 9.13 -13.66 6.46
CA ASN A 164 8.61 -14.67 5.55
C ASN A 164 9.16 -14.55 4.12
N GLY A 165 10.14 -13.69 3.86
CA GLY A 165 10.76 -13.51 2.55
C GLY A 165 9.88 -12.81 1.52
N VAL A 166 8.72 -12.24 1.92
CA VAL A 166 7.84 -11.43 1.05
C VAL A 166 8.41 -10.03 0.91
N TRP A 167 8.42 -9.48 -0.30
CA TRP A 167 8.92 -8.15 -0.58
C TRP A 167 8.17 -7.51 -1.76
N ASN A 168 8.26 -6.19 -1.90
CA ASN A 168 7.65 -5.43 -3.00
C ASN A 168 8.72 -4.67 -3.77
N ASP A 169 8.45 -4.40 -5.05
CA ASP A 169 9.19 -3.37 -5.76
C ASP A 169 9.06 -2.01 -5.03
N PRO A 170 10.02 -1.08 -5.19
CA PRO A 170 9.87 0.28 -4.69
C PRO A 170 8.59 0.93 -5.21
N VAL A 171 7.81 1.51 -4.30
CA VAL A 171 6.50 2.10 -4.61
C VAL A 171 6.64 3.57 -4.93
N THR A 172 6.15 3.99 -6.10
CA THR A 172 6.07 5.41 -6.48
C THR A 172 4.72 5.98 -6.05
N ILE A 173 4.78 7.13 -5.34
CA ILE A 173 3.62 7.88 -4.86
C ILE A 173 3.63 9.27 -5.48
N THR A 174 2.52 9.65 -6.11
CA THR A 174 2.29 11.01 -6.63
C THR A 174 1.18 11.66 -5.84
N PHE A 175 1.51 12.69 -5.06
CA PHE A 175 0.51 13.45 -4.31
C PHE A 175 -0.28 14.37 -5.24
N THR A 176 -1.62 14.25 -5.24
CA THR A 176 -2.50 15.07 -6.06
C THR A 176 -3.09 16.23 -5.26
N LYS A 177 -3.38 16.03 -3.98
CA LYS A 177 -3.89 17.07 -3.07
C LYS A 177 -3.58 16.73 -1.62
N ALA A 178 -3.27 17.73 -0.80
CA ALA A 178 -3.20 17.57 0.64
C ALA A 178 -3.69 18.86 1.31
N PHE A 179 -4.51 18.72 2.35
CA PHE A 179 -5.09 19.85 3.07
C PHE A 179 -5.53 19.44 4.47
N ARG A 180 -5.51 20.41 5.39
CA ARG A 180 -6.10 20.27 6.72
C ARG A 180 -7.63 20.26 6.60
N ARG A 181 -8.27 19.30 7.28
CA ARG A 181 -9.73 19.19 7.38
C ARG A 181 -10.27 20.19 8.40
N SER A 182 -11.18 21.06 7.97
CA SER A 182 -11.82 22.09 8.82
C SER A 182 -13.00 21.57 9.66
N ASP A 183 -13.50 20.36 9.33
CA ASP A 183 -14.60 19.72 10.04
C ASP A 183 -14.18 19.02 11.36
N PHE A 184 -12.86 18.95 11.63
CA PHE A 184 -12.29 18.45 12.88
C PHE A 184 -11.76 19.59 13.75
N LYS A 185 -12.66 20.29 14.48
CA LYS A 185 -12.32 21.51 15.23
C LYS A 185 -11.26 21.29 16.33
N ASP A 186 -11.36 20.16 17.04
CA ASP A 186 -10.52 19.85 18.20
C ASP A 186 -9.30 18.99 17.86
N ASN A 187 -9.08 18.68 16.59
CA ASN A 187 -8.00 17.81 16.15
C ASN A 187 -7.38 18.32 14.85
N VAL A 188 -6.09 18.13 14.70
CA VAL A 188 -5.43 18.35 13.43
C VAL A 188 -5.55 17.08 12.60
N VAL A 189 -6.40 17.11 11.60
CA VAL A 189 -6.57 16.02 10.64
C VAL A 189 -6.24 16.53 9.25
N VAL A 190 -5.31 15.84 8.59
CA VAL A 190 -4.92 16.14 7.21
C VAL A 190 -5.45 15.04 6.29
N GLN A 191 -6.09 15.44 5.20
CA GLN A 191 -6.42 14.55 4.10
C GLN A 191 -5.33 14.66 3.03
N VAL A 192 -4.80 13.52 2.60
CA VAL A 192 -3.80 13.41 1.52
C VAL A 192 -4.38 12.52 0.44
N ASN A 193 -4.59 13.07 -0.75
CA ASN A 193 -4.99 12.33 -1.94
C ASN A 193 -3.74 12.04 -2.79
N PHE A 194 -3.61 10.83 -3.28
CA PHE A 194 -2.43 10.42 -4.01
C PHE A 194 -2.72 9.26 -4.98
N GLU A 195 -1.86 9.12 -5.95
CA GLU A 195 -1.79 7.96 -6.82
C GLU A 195 -0.64 7.06 -6.35
N ARG A 196 -0.92 5.80 -6.18
CA ARG A 196 0.07 4.74 -6.01
C ARG A 196 0.23 4.03 -7.34
N GLU A 197 1.41 4.11 -7.92
CA GLU A 197 1.71 3.40 -9.16
C GLU A 197 1.60 1.88 -8.98
N SER A 198 1.48 1.18 -10.09
CA SER A 198 1.48 -0.28 -10.09
C SER A 198 2.75 -0.83 -9.46
N VAL A 199 2.65 -1.96 -8.77
CA VAL A 199 3.76 -2.57 -8.04
C VAL A 199 3.64 -4.09 -8.06
N ASN A 200 4.77 -4.78 -8.17
CA ASN A 200 4.83 -6.22 -7.97
C ASN A 200 5.13 -6.53 -6.51
N GLN A 201 4.42 -7.50 -5.97
CA GLN A 201 4.70 -8.14 -4.70
C GLN A 201 5.17 -9.57 -4.98
N TYR A 202 6.22 -9.98 -4.31
CA TYR A 202 6.84 -11.30 -4.46
C TYR A 202 6.72 -12.09 -3.17
N ASP A 203 6.41 -13.36 -3.26
CA ASP A 203 6.53 -14.28 -2.13
C ASP A 203 7.97 -14.81 -1.98
N SER A 204 8.20 -15.65 -0.99
CA SER A 204 9.50 -16.27 -0.72
C SER A 204 10.03 -17.14 -1.88
N ASN A 205 9.16 -17.60 -2.75
CA ASN A 205 9.50 -18.46 -3.90
C ASN A 205 9.64 -17.65 -5.20
N GLY A 206 9.49 -16.32 -5.13
CA GLY A 206 9.55 -15.45 -6.29
C GLY A 206 8.26 -15.38 -7.12
N LYS A 207 7.15 -15.96 -6.62
CA LYS A 207 5.85 -15.82 -7.28
C LYS A 207 5.37 -14.38 -7.18
N VAL A 208 5.00 -13.81 -8.31
CA VAL A 208 4.58 -12.41 -8.45
C VAL A 208 3.08 -12.27 -8.27
N THR A 209 2.67 -11.28 -7.47
CA THR A 209 1.32 -10.73 -7.43
C THR A 209 1.38 -9.29 -7.91
N TYR A 210 0.81 -9.01 -9.07
CA TYR A 210 0.71 -7.66 -9.61
C TYR A 210 -0.39 -6.88 -8.90
N ARG A 211 -0.07 -5.67 -8.50
CA ARG A 211 -1.00 -4.69 -7.91
C ARG A 211 -1.13 -3.52 -8.85
N GLU A 212 -2.31 -3.29 -9.37
CA GLU A 212 -2.60 -2.20 -10.30
C GLU A 212 -2.39 -0.82 -9.65
N LYS A 213 -2.19 0.20 -10.52
CA LYS A 213 -2.21 1.60 -10.13
C LYS A 213 -3.55 1.94 -9.46
N GLN A 214 -3.50 2.70 -8.38
CA GLN A 214 -4.69 3.07 -7.61
C GLN A 214 -4.67 4.54 -7.22
N SER A 215 -5.81 5.21 -7.39
CA SER A 215 -6.10 6.48 -6.73
C SER A 215 -6.52 6.21 -5.28
N ARG A 216 -5.87 6.86 -4.34
CA ARG A 216 -6.05 6.60 -2.91
C ARG A 216 -6.13 7.91 -2.13
N TRP A 217 -6.67 7.81 -0.92
CA TRP A 217 -6.60 8.89 0.03
C TRP A 217 -6.24 8.36 1.43
N ALA A 218 -5.57 9.21 2.20
CA ALA A 218 -5.27 8.99 3.59
C ALA A 218 -5.85 10.13 4.44
N GLY A 219 -6.51 9.78 5.54
CA GLY A 219 -6.85 10.70 6.62
C GLY A 219 -5.88 10.48 7.77
N VAL A 220 -5.10 11.48 8.13
CA VAL A 220 -4.04 11.40 9.13
C VAL A 220 -4.35 12.38 10.26
N LYS A 221 -4.53 11.87 11.47
CA LYS A 221 -4.63 12.67 12.68
C LYS A 221 -3.23 12.85 13.26
N LEU A 222 -2.88 14.11 13.51
CA LEU A 222 -1.57 14.51 13.99
C LEU A 222 -1.68 15.29 15.32
N GLU A 223 -0.58 15.26 16.05
CA GLU A 223 -0.36 16.05 17.25
C GLU A 223 1.05 16.64 17.22
N TYR A 224 1.19 17.91 17.62
CA TYR A 224 2.49 18.52 17.79
C TYR A 224 2.94 18.32 19.24
N ASN A 225 4.03 17.57 19.45
CA ASN A 225 4.48 17.17 20.78
C ASN A 225 5.44 18.19 21.45
N GLY A 226 5.52 19.41 20.91
CA GLY A 226 6.43 20.46 21.39
C GLY A 226 7.76 20.52 20.62
N SER A 227 8.10 19.48 19.83
CA SER A 227 9.34 19.45 19.04
C SER A 227 9.09 19.08 17.58
N GLN A 228 8.10 18.23 17.33
CA GLN A 228 7.73 17.80 15.97
C GLN A 228 6.28 17.31 15.92
N TRP A 229 5.74 17.23 14.72
CA TRP A 229 4.49 16.54 14.45
C TRP A 229 4.67 15.03 14.55
N ILE A 230 3.72 14.36 15.19
CA ILE A 230 3.61 12.89 15.29
C ILE A 230 2.24 12.43 14.79
N VAL A 231 2.16 11.21 14.30
CA VAL A 231 0.92 10.61 13.82
C VAL A 231 0.28 9.79 14.95
N ILE A 232 -0.95 10.15 15.29
CA ILE A 232 -1.73 9.48 16.35
C ILE A 232 -2.63 8.40 15.76
N GLU A 233 -3.30 8.71 14.65
CA GLU A 233 -4.22 7.79 13.99
C GLU A 233 -4.25 8.07 12.49
N ALA A 234 -4.36 7.03 11.67
CA ALA A 234 -4.49 7.20 10.25
C ALA A 234 -5.34 6.11 9.61
N VAL A 235 -5.99 6.47 8.51
CA VAL A 235 -6.68 5.56 7.60
C VAL A 235 -6.12 5.76 6.20
N ASN A 236 -6.01 4.68 5.43
CA ASN A 236 -5.58 4.69 4.03
C ASN A 236 -6.55 3.83 3.23
N ARG A 237 -7.22 4.43 2.24
CA ARG A 237 -8.29 3.78 1.47
C ARG A 237 -8.13 4.06 -0.02
N GLU A 238 -8.70 3.20 -0.82
CA GLU A 238 -8.96 3.42 -2.23
C GLU A 238 -10.06 4.48 -2.40
N SER A 239 -9.92 5.32 -3.43
CA SER A 239 -10.85 6.42 -3.73
C SER A 239 -12.07 5.94 -4.48
#